data_840caa7b45d02dbf40664b9f68741341
#
_entry.id   840caa7b45d02dbf40664b9f68741341
#
_cell.length_a   1.000
_cell.length_b   1.000
_cell.length_c   1.000
_cell.angle_alpha   90.00
_cell.angle_beta   90.00
_cell.angle_gamma   90.00
#
_symmetry.space_group_name_H-M   'P 1'
#
loop_
_entity.id
_entity.type
_entity.pdbx_description
1 polymer ?
#
loop_
_entity_poly.entity_id
_entity_poly.type
_entity_poly.pdbx_seq_one_letter_code
_entity_poly.pdbx_strand_id
1 'polypeptide(L)'
;MPEKGKPMDIHDTNGTLPDRGPTTSAFRGPDRIRRVACLGTGLIGGGFVALFLARGLDVIVWDPAPDAKDRLDQILTTAWTTLERLGARAEDRGTLSWASTAEEAVKTADFVQESAPERLELKRNLYASIELVTPPDVVIATSTSGFSIADLQAGGSQSTRVIVGHPFNPPYLIPLVEVAGAVHTSREALIAAEAFYQSIGKVVIRMDHEIPGFIANHLQAALEREAMHLVAEGHATPQQIDAAVVHGLAPRWSAIGPCMVRHMGSSAGGIGGYFERFNLGSERSLSHHTPPEFTPEFIKAMSEGCRTMEAGRDKATLSAARDRAVIETLLAQRHAGVSRHGV
;
A
#
# COMPACT_ATOMS: atom_id res chain seq x y z
N MET A 1 -37.44 2.86 16.55
CA MET A 1 -36.32 3.69 16.97
C MET A 1 -35.21 2.75 17.42
N PRO A 2 -34.12 2.56 16.72
CA PRO A 2 -32.99 1.78 17.21
C PRO A 2 -32.15 2.64 18.15
N GLU A 3 -31.71 2.03 19.24
CA GLU A 3 -30.90 2.63 20.30
C GLU A 3 -29.58 3.19 19.75
N LYS A 4 -29.27 4.40 20.18
CA LYS A 4 -27.97 5.05 19.92
C LYS A 4 -26.86 4.27 20.65
N GLY A 5 -25.96 3.65 19.91
CA GLY A 5 -24.78 3.01 20.45
C GLY A 5 -23.95 4.00 21.30
N LYS A 6 -23.52 3.52 22.47
CA LYS A 6 -22.62 4.26 23.36
C LYS A 6 -21.30 4.60 22.61
N PRO A 7 -20.72 5.79 22.85
CA PRO A 7 -19.40 6.10 22.34
C PRO A 7 -18.38 5.13 22.92
N MET A 8 -17.48 4.63 22.07
CA MET A 8 -16.37 3.80 22.47
C MET A 8 -15.36 4.66 23.22
N ASP A 9 -15.04 4.28 24.45
CA ASP A 9 -14.04 4.95 25.29
C ASP A 9 -12.65 4.82 24.62
N ILE A 10 -12.11 5.93 24.16
CA ILE A 10 -10.79 6.02 23.49
C ILE A 10 -9.66 6.29 24.53
N HIS A 11 -9.96 6.21 25.82
CA HIS A 11 -9.00 6.49 26.89
C HIS A 11 -8.48 5.20 27.53
N ASP A 12 -7.60 4.48 26.81
CA ASP A 12 -6.50 3.75 27.44
C ASP A 12 -5.44 3.29 26.41
N THR A 13 -4.61 4.21 25.93
CA THR A 13 -3.45 3.88 25.07
C THR A 13 -2.09 4.19 25.72
N ASN A 14 -2.03 4.37 27.03
CA ASN A 14 -0.77 4.50 27.78
C ASN A 14 -0.40 3.20 28.55
N GLY A 15 -0.84 2.05 28.09
CA GLY A 15 -0.33 0.78 28.56
C GLY A 15 1.07 0.53 27.98
N THR A 16 2.11 0.93 28.71
CA THR A 16 3.45 0.35 28.56
C THR A 16 3.31 -1.15 28.76
N LEU A 17 3.33 -1.90 27.65
CA LEU A 17 3.40 -3.35 27.67
C LEU A 17 4.64 -3.76 28.44
N PRO A 18 4.58 -4.74 29.35
CA PRO A 18 5.74 -5.24 30.06
C PRO A 18 6.75 -5.74 29.04
N ASP A 19 7.99 -5.30 29.18
CA ASP A 19 9.16 -5.81 28.49
C ASP A 19 9.26 -7.32 28.75
N ARG A 20 8.69 -8.10 27.83
CA ARG A 20 8.95 -9.53 27.78
C ARG A 20 10.26 -9.67 27.06
N GLY A 21 11.31 -9.99 27.79
CA GLY A 21 12.63 -10.33 27.28
C GLY A 21 12.58 -11.18 26.00
N PRO A 22 13.70 -11.42 25.29
CA PRO A 22 13.74 -11.92 23.92
C PRO A 22 13.03 -13.27 23.81
N THR A 23 11.73 -13.23 23.52
CA THR A 23 10.98 -14.37 23.01
C THR A 23 11.46 -14.59 21.58
N THR A 24 12.10 -15.71 21.29
CA THR A 24 12.38 -16.15 19.93
C THR A 24 11.05 -16.12 19.18
N SER A 25 10.92 -15.15 18.25
CA SER A 25 9.72 -15.04 17.42
C SER A 25 9.47 -16.37 16.71
N ALA A 26 8.19 -16.80 16.68
CA ALA A 26 7.79 -18.00 15.94
C ALA A 26 8.02 -17.85 14.43
N PHE A 27 8.18 -16.61 13.93
CA PHE A 27 8.39 -16.28 12.53
C PHE A 27 9.80 -15.76 12.25
N ARG A 28 10.24 -15.86 11.00
CA ARG A 28 11.58 -15.40 10.57
C ARG A 28 11.69 -13.89 10.69
N GLY A 29 12.74 -13.44 11.38
CA GLY A 29 13.12 -12.02 11.39
C GLY A 29 13.82 -11.62 10.07
N PRO A 30 14.00 -10.30 9.83
CA PRO A 30 14.59 -9.78 8.58
C PRO A 30 15.97 -10.36 8.25
N ASP A 31 16.79 -10.61 9.25
CA ASP A 31 18.13 -11.19 9.15
C ASP A 31 18.14 -12.64 8.64
N ARG A 32 17.02 -13.34 8.76
CA ARG A 32 16.83 -14.72 8.30
C ARG A 32 16.09 -14.82 6.97
N ILE A 33 15.60 -13.70 6.40
CA ILE A 33 14.91 -13.68 5.11
C ILE A 33 15.92 -13.36 4.02
N ARG A 34 16.22 -14.36 3.19
CA ARG A 34 17.14 -14.27 2.04
C ARG A 34 16.41 -14.55 0.73
N ARG A 35 15.35 -15.34 0.78
CA ARG A 35 14.62 -15.81 -0.40
C ARG A 35 13.14 -15.52 -0.27
N VAL A 36 12.59 -14.81 -1.25
CA VAL A 36 11.17 -14.44 -1.29
C VAL A 36 10.49 -15.16 -2.44
N ALA A 37 9.35 -15.82 -2.16
CA ALA A 37 8.48 -16.30 -3.22
C ALA A 37 7.48 -15.19 -3.63
N CYS A 38 7.41 -14.89 -4.93
CA CYS A 38 6.41 -13.98 -5.50
C CYS A 38 5.43 -14.77 -6.36
N LEU A 39 4.16 -14.79 -5.93
CA LEU A 39 3.09 -15.50 -6.62
C LEU A 39 2.23 -14.49 -7.41
N GLY A 40 2.34 -14.54 -8.75
CA GLY A 40 1.83 -13.53 -9.66
C GLY A 40 2.87 -12.45 -9.98
N THR A 41 3.07 -12.18 -11.26
CA THR A 41 4.08 -11.24 -11.80
C THR A 41 3.44 -10.10 -12.58
N GLY A 42 2.17 -9.77 -12.27
CA GLY A 42 1.49 -8.60 -12.80
C GLY A 42 2.15 -7.30 -12.30
N LEU A 43 1.46 -6.17 -12.51
CA LEU A 43 1.98 -4.84 -12.18
C LEU A 43 2.46 -4.73 -10.73
N ILE A 44 1.71 -5.27 -9.79
CA ILE A 44 2.04 -5.25 -8.35
C ILE A 44 3.13 -6.29 -8.04
N GLY A 45 2.92 -7.54 -8.40
CA GLY A 45 3.89 -8.61 -8.11
C GLY A 45 5.24 -8.37 -8.77
N GLY A 46 5.26 -7.96 -10.05
CA GLY A 46 6.49 -7.58 -10.74
C GLY A 46 7.20 -6.39 -10.10
N GLY A 47 6.42 -5.42 -9.58
CA GLY A 47 6.98 -4.31 -8.80
C GLY A 47 7.64 -4.75 -7.50
N PHE A 48 7.07 -5.73 -6.79
CA PHE A 48 7.71 -6.34 -5.62
C PHE A 48 8.94 -7.15 -6.00
N VAL A 49 8.90 -7.94 -7.08
CA VAL A 49 10.08 -8.65 -7.59
C VAL A 49 11.23 -7.68 -7.83
N ALA A 50 10.97 -6.56 -8.52
CA ALA A 50 11.99 -5.53 -8.75
C ALA A 50 12.59 -4.99 -7.45
N LEU A 51 11.74 -4.67 -6.46
CA LEU A 51 12.19 -4.17 -5.16
C LEU A 51 13.04 -5.21 -4.42
N PHE A 52 12.58 -6.45 -4.32
CA PHE A 52 13.31 -7.51 -3.59
C PHE A 52 14.68 -7.78 -4.22
N LEU A 53 14.75 -7.89 -5.55
CA LEU A 53 16.01 -8.02 -6.27
C LEU A 53 16.96 -6.85 -5.99
N ALA A 54 16.45 -5.62 -5.98
CA ALA A 54 17.25 -4.43 -5.69
C ALA A 54 17.74 -4.34 -4.24
N ARG A 55 17.15 -5.14 -3.34
CA ARG A 55 17.58 -5.28 -1.93
C ARG A 55 18.47 -6.51 -1.69
N GLY A 56 18.94 -7.14 -2.76
CA GLY A 56 19.83 -8.30 -2.68
C GLY A 56 19.14 -9.59 -2.26
N LEU A 57 17.82 -9.65 -2.31
CA LEU A 57 17.07 -10.86 -1.99
C LEU A 57 16.93 -11.75 -3.22
N ASP A 58 17.10 -13.05 -3.05
CA ASP A 58 16.75 -14.02 -4.06
C ASP A 58 15.24 -14.13 -4.20
N VAL A 59 14.76 -14.14 -5.44
CA VAL A 59 13.32 -14.18 -5.73
C VAL A 59 13.00 -15.42 -6.55
N ILE A 60 12.04 -16.21 -6.05
CA ILE A 60 11.43 -17.31 -6.81
C ILE A 60 10.05 -16.82 -7.24
N VAL A 61 9.79 -16.81 -8.53
CA VAL A 61 8.50 -16.37 -9.07
C VAL A 61 7.71 -17.56 -9.61
N TRP A 62 6.40 -17.47 -9.45
CA TRP A 62 5.45 -18.31 -10.14
C TRP A 62 4.29 -17.47 -10.67
N ASP A 63 3.95 -17.68 -11.93
CA ASP A 63 2.77 -17.11 -12.59
C ASP A 63 2.36 -18.06 -13.72
N PRO A 64 1.09 -18.51 -13.78
CA PRO A 64 0.65 -19.47 -14.79
C PRO A 64 0.39 -18.84 -16.16
N ALA A 65 0.43 -17.52 -16.31
CA ALA A 65 0.17 -16.86 -17.57
C ALA A 65 1.32 -17.09 -18.57
N PRO A 66 1.02 -17.43 -19.84
CA PRO A 66 2.04 -17.76 -20.82
C PRO A 66 2.98 -16.58 -21.16
N ASP A 67 2.51 -15.35 -21.00
CA ASP A 67 3.25 -14.10 -21.22
C ASP A 67 3.93 -13.54 -19.96
N ALA A 68 3.84 -14.25 -18.84
CA ALA A 68 4.30 -13.77 -17.54
C ALA A 68 5.79 -13.38 -17.54
N LYS A 69 6.63 -14.16 -18.22
CA LYS A 69 8.06 -13.91 -18.28
C LYS A 69 8.38 -12.64 -19.04
N ASP A 70 7.82 -12.47 -20.22
CA ASP A 70 8.06 -11.28 -21.06
C ASP A 70 7.54 -10.00 -20.37
N ARG A 71 6.38 -10.11 -19.73
CA ARG A 71 5.78 -9.01 -18.95
C ARG A 71 6.66 -8.64 -17.76
N LEU A 72 7.16 -9.62 -17.00
CA LEU A 72 8.05 -9.37 -15.87
C LEU A 72 9.35 -8.71 -16.33
N ASP A 73 9.97 -9.17 -17.41
CA ASP A 73 11.20 -8.60 -17.95
C ASP A 73 11.03 -7.12 -18.35
N GLN A 74 9.88 -6.74 -18.91
CA GLN A 74 9.53 -5.34 -19.21
C GLN A 74 9.40 -4.52 -17.93
N ILE A 75 8.72 -5.04 -16.90
CA ILE A 75 8.57 -4.37 -15.61
C ILE A 75 9.93 -4.16 -14.95
N LEU A 76 10.79 -5.20 -14.92
CA LEU A 76 12.12 -5.13 -14.34
C LEU A 76 12.99 -4.10 -15.05
N THR A 77 12.97 -4.06 -16.38
CA THR A 77 13.72 -3.08 -17.18
C THR A 77 13.32 -1.65 -16.82
N THR A 78 12.02 -1.40 -16.74
CA THR A 78 11.50 -0.06 -16.37
C THR A 78 11.82 0.30 -14.92
N ALA A 79 11.61 -0.65 -13.99
CA ALA A 79 11.82 -0.43 -12.57
C ALA A 79 13.30 -0.20 -12.23
N TRP A 80 14.22 -0.89 -12.91
CA TRP A 80 15.63 -0.82 -12.59
C TRP A 80 16.22 0.58 -12.74
N THR A 81 15.87 1.29 -13.80
CA THR A 81 16.28 2.70 -13.99
C THR A 81 15.86 3.59 -12.82
N THR A 82 14.67 3.36 -12.28
CA THR A 82 14.17 4.08 -11.09
C THR A 82 14.93 3.69 -9.83
N LEU A 83 15.13 2.38 -9.63
CA LEU A 83 15.81 1.84 -8.45
C LEU A 83 17.27 2.28 -8.36
N GLU A 84 18.01 2.34 -9.48
CA GLU A 84 19.37 2.89 -9.54
C GLU A 84 19.42 4.35 -9.09
N ARG A 85 18.46 5.18 -9.51
CA ARG A 85 18.34 6.58 -9.05
C ARG A 85 18.06 6.67 -7.54
N LEU A 86 17.42 5.66 -6.96
CA LEU A 86 17.17 5.55 -5.53
C LEU A 86 18.32 4.86 -4.76
N GLY A 87 19.43 4.52 -5.45
CA GLY A 87 20.65 3.99 -4.86
C GLY A 87 20.83 2.49 -4.95
N ALA A 88 19.99 1.77 -5.70
CA ALA A 88 20.25 0.36 -5.98
C ALA A 88 21.48 0.19 -6.88
N ARG A 89 22.26 -0.85 -6.62
CA ARG A 89 23.48 -1.17 -7.37
C ARG A 89 23.34 -2.53 -8.03
N ALA A 90 23.78 -2.63 -9.29
CA ALA A 90 23.64 -3.86 -10.07
C ALA A 90 24.41 -5.04 -9.46
N GLU A 91 25.57 -4.77 -8.82
CA GLU A 91 26.37 -5.77 -8.14
C GLU A 91 25.74 -6.35 -6.88
N ASP A 92 24.81 -5.62 -6.24
CA ASP A 92 24.11 -6.06 -5.04
C ASP A 92 22.78 -6.76 -5.35
N ARG A 93 22.45 -6.91 -6.64
CA ARG A 93 21.20 -7.49 -7.09
C ARG A 93 21.07 -8.95 -6.73
N GLY A 94 19.95 -9.35 -6.11
CA GLY A 94 19.61 -10.75 -5.87
C GLY A 94 19.33 -11.55 -7.15
N THR A 95 19.19 -12.84 -7.03
CA THR A 95 18.92 -13.75 -8.15
C THR A 95 17.43 -13.94 -8.40
N LEU A 96 17.04 -14.12 -9.66
CA LEU A 96 15.67 -14.42 -10.09
C LEU A 96 15.58 -15.84 -10.62
N SER A 97 14.65 -16.62 -10.12
CA SER A 97 14.36 -17.96 -10.60
C SER A 97 12.85 -18.15 -10.81
N TRP A 98 12.49 -19.11 -11.67
CA TRP A 98 11.11 -19.46 -11.96
C TRP A 98 10.79 -20.86 -11.43
N ALA A 99 9.68 -20.98 -10.73
CA ALA A 99 9.11 -22.25 -10.30
C ALA A 99 8.04 -22.74 -11.30
N SER A 100 7.91 -24.05 -11.41
CA SER A 100 6.90 -24.67 -12.27
C SER A 100 5.50 -24.65 -11.64
N THR A 101 5.42 -24.61 -10.30
CA THR A 101 4.18 -24.53 -9.54
C THR A 101 4.30 -23.53 -8.38
N ALA A 102 3.17 -23.08 -7.84
CA ALA A 102 3.15 -22.22 -6.66
C ALA A 102 3.75 -22.92 -5.45
N GLU A 103 3.46 -24.21 -5.27
CA GLU A 103 4.00 -25.03 -4.19
C GLU A 103 5.52 -25.15 -4.25
N GLU A 104 6.08 -25.30 -5.45
CA GLU A 104 7.54 -25.29 -5.65
C GLU A 104 8.15 -23.94 -5.24
N ALA A 105 7.51 -22.84 -5.62
CA ALA A 105 8.00 -21.50 -5.30
C ALA A 105 8.10 -21.26 -3.80
N VAL A 106 7.10 -21.69 -3.01
CA VAL A 106 7.03 -21.39 -1.57
C VAL A 106 7.80 -22.36 -0.70
N LYS A 107 8.09 -23.56 -1.19
CA LYS A 107 8.68 -24.66 -0.39
C LYS A 107 10.01 -24.29 0.30
N THR A 108 10.78 -23.42 -0.33
CA THR A 108 12.10 -22.99 0.20
C THR A 108 12.14 -21.49 0.48
N ALA A 109 11.01 -20.81 0.43
CA ALA A 109 10.93 -19.37 0.68
C ALA A 109 11.08 -19.06 2.18
N ASP A 110 11.59 -17.86 2.45
CA ASP A 110 11.68 -17.28 3.79
C ASP A 110 10.54 -16.28 4.04
N PHE A 111 9.91 -15.80 2.95
CA PHE A 111 8.74 -14.93 2.95
C PHE A 111 7.96 -15.15 1.65
N VAL A 112 6.65 -15.03 1.68
CA VAL A 112 5.78 -15.17 0.49
C VAL A 112 5.03 -13.86 0.26
N GLN A 113 5.13 -13.31 -0.96
CA GLN A 113 4.34 -12.18 -1.44
C GLN A 113 3.39 -12.65 -2.53
N GLU A 114 2.11 -12.71 -2.25
CA GLU A 114 1.08 -13.08 -3.21
C GLU A 114 0.47 -11.83 -3.85
N SER A 115 0.44 -11.80 -5.17
CA SER A 115 -0.11 -10.73 -6.02
C SER A 115 -0.86 -11.31 -7.22
N ALA A 116 -1.54 -12.43 -7.02
CA ALA A 116 -2.41 -13.06 -8.02
C ALA A 116 -3.64 -12.18 -8.32
N PRO A 117 -4.35 -12.43 -9.43
CA PRO A 117 -5.54 -11.66 -9.78
C PRO A 117 -6.57 -11.58 -8.65
N GLU A 118 -7.25 -10.43 -8.53
CA GLU A 118 -8.21 -10.16 -7.46
C GLU A 118 -9.53 -10.93 -7.67
N ARG A 119 -9.44 -12.26 -7.49
CA ARG A 119 -10.53 -13.22 -7.62
C ARG A 119 -10.52 -14.13 -6.39
N LEU A 120 -11.58 -14.06 -5.60
CA LEU A 120 -11.65 -14.70 -4.28
C LEU A 120 -11.38 -16.21 -4.34
N GLU A 121 -12.08 -16.94 -5.21
CA GLU A 121 -11.92 -18.39 -5.34
C GLU A 121 -10.53 -18.80 -5.84
N LEU A 122 -9.92 -18.00 -6.72
CA LEU A 122 -8.55 -18.24 -7.18
C LEU A 122 -7.58 -18.14 -6.02
N LYS A 123 -7.69 -17.07 -5.20
CA LYS A 123 -6.82 -16.86 -4.05
C LYS A 123 -7.03 -17.95 -2.99
N ARG A 124 -8.27 -18.32 -2.68
CA ARG A 124 -8.58 -19.43 -1.75
C ARG A 124 -7.93 -20.74 -2.18
N ASN A 125 -8.08 -21.13 -3.44
CA ASN A 125 -7.48 -22.34 -3.99
C ASN A 125 -5.93 -22.27 -3.92
N LEU A 126 -5.35 -21.11 -4.25
CA LEU A 126 -3.92 -20.91 -4.15
C LEU A 126 -3.43 -21.07 -2.72
N TYR A 127 -4.09 -20.44 -1.72
CA TYR A 127 -3.71 -20.59 -0.32
C TYR A 127 -3.83 -22.04 0.16
N ALA A 128 -4.92 -22.72 -0.18
CA ALA A 128 -5.11 -24.13 0.19
C ALA A 128 -3.97 -25.03 -0.32
N SER A 129 -3.42 -24.73 -1.50
CA SER A 129 -2.32 -25.50 -2.08
C SER A 129 -0.97 -25.17 -1.44
N ILE A 130 -0.67 -23.89 -1.21
CA ILE A 130 0.66 -23.49 -0.75
C ILE A 130 0.86 -23.61 0.77
N GLU A 131 -0.19 -23.49 1.59
CA GLU A 131 -0.06 -23.52 3.04
C GLU A 131 0.50 -24.82 3.59
N LEU A 132 0.20 -25.95 2.96
CA LEU A 132 0.66 -27.26 3.35
C LEU A 132 2.16 -27.46 3.15
N VAL A 133 2.76 -26.73 2.22
CA VAL A 133 4.16 -26.90 1.81
C VAL A 133 5.05 -25.71 2.19
N THR A 134 4.47 -24.57 2.52
CA THR A 134 5.21 -23.41 3.02
C THR A 134 5.73 -23.70 4.45
N PRO A 135 7.01 -23.45 4.75
CA PRO A 135 7.53 -23.67 6.11
C PRO A 135 6.69 -22.93 7.17
N PRO A 136 6.47 -23.52 8.35
CA PRO A 136 5.52 -23.00 9.34
C PRO A 136 5.91 -21.65 9.94
N ASP A 137 7.20 -21.30 9.89
CA ASP A 137 7.76 -20.03 10.37
C ASP A 137 7.82 -18.93 9.29
N VAL A 138 7.18 -19.15 8.12
CA VAL A 138 7.15 -18.22 6.99
C VAL A 138 5.81 -17.48 6.93
N VAL A 139 5.87 -16.16 6.87
CA VAL A 139 4.70 -15.29 6.64
C VAL A 139 4.26 -15.36 5.18
N ILE A 140 2.95 -15.38 4.96
CA ILE A 140 2.30 -15.29 3.65
C ILE A 140 1.54 -13.96 3.59
N ALA A 141 2.07 -13.02 2.81
CA ALA A 141 1.48 -11.70 2.62
C ALA A 141 0.71 -11.62 1.31
N THR A 142 -0.52 -11.13 1.34
CA THR A 142 -1.32 -10.83 0.14
C THR A 142 -1.29 -9.36 -0.20
N SER A 143 -1.22 -9.04 -1.50
CA SER A 143 -1.37 -7.67 -2.02
C SER A 143 -2.83 -7.26 -2.26
N THR A 144 -3.81 -8.03 -1.78
CA THR A 144 -5.23 -7.71 -1.98
C THR A 144 -5.55 -6.29 -1.50
N SER A 145 -6.39 -5.60 -2.24
CA SER A 145 -6.97 -4.31 -1.83
C SER A 145 -8.45 -4.39 -1.49
N GLY A 146 -9.12 -5.49 -1.85
CA GLY A 146 -10.56 -5.64 -1.79
C GLY A 146 -11.09 -6.76 -0.90
N PHE A 147 -10.29 -7.80 -0.63
CA PHE A 147 -10.72 -8.93 0.20
C PHE A 147 -10.15 -8.84 1.61
N SER A 148 -11.00 -9.18 2.60
CA SER A 148 -10.54 -9.38 3.96
C SER A 148 -9.74 -10.69 4.09
N ILE A 149 -8.85 -10.77 5.07
CA ILE A 149 -8.18 -12.05 5.40
C ILE A 149 -9.22 -13.09 5.79
N ALA A 150 -10.28 -12.70 6.49
CA ALA A 150 -11.38 -13.60 6.83
C ALA A 150 -12.05 -14.20 5.58
N ASP A 151 -12.30 -13.38 4.54
CA ASP A 151 -12.84 -13.87 3.27
C ASP A 151 -11.89 -14.84 2.58
N LEU A 152 -10.61 -14.53 2.57
CA LEU A 152 -9.59 -15.40 1.96
C LEU A 152 -9.44 -16.73 2.68
N GLN A 153 -9.62 -16.75 4.01
CA GLN A 153 -9.53 -17.94 4.86
C GLN A 153 -10.83 -18.76 4.94
N ALA A 154 -11.96 -18.24 4.50
CA ALA A 154 -13.28 -18.88 4.59
C ALA A 154 -13.44 -20.19 3.77
N GLY A 155 -12.39 -20.76 3.26
CA GLY A 155 -12.36 -22.03 2.50
C GLY A 155 -11.62 -23.18 3.18
N GLY A 156 -11.15 -23.00 4.44
CA GLY A 156 -10.47 -24.08 5.18
C GLY A 156 -9.06 -23.76 5.64
N SER A 157 -8.47 -22.66 5.23
CA SER A 157 -7.23 -22.17 5.80
C SER A 157 -7.52 -21.45 7.12
N GLN A 158 -7.02 -21.98 8.24
CA GLN A 158 -7.01 -21.31 9.53
C GLN A 158 -5.62 -20.76 9.86
N SER A 159 -4.88 -20.40 8.84
CA SER A 159 -3.50 -19.99 9.00
C SER A 159 -3.39 -18.67 9.74
N THR A 160 -2.77 -18.72 10.91
CA THR A 160 -2.47 -17.53 11.72
C THR A 160 -1.38 -16.65 11.10
N ARG A 161 -0.78 -17.05 9.98
CA ARG A 161 0.38 -16.44 9.31
C ARG A 161 0.07 -15.76 7.98
N VAL A 162 -1.20 -15.82 7.53
CA VAL A 162 -1.66 -15.07 6.36
C VAL A 162 -2.01 -13.65 6.81
N ILE A 163 -1.39 -12.68 6.15
CA ILE A 163 -1.55 -11.25 6.44
C ILE A 163 -1.84 -10.48 5.16
N VAL A 164 -2.36 -9.28 5.30
CA VAL A 164 -2.32 -8.27 4.22
C VAL A 164 -0.97 -7.57 4.24
N GLY A 165 -0.33 -7.46 3.08
CA GLY A 165 0.80 -6.58 2.80
C GLY A 165 0.45 -5.71 1.60
N HIS A 166 -0.46 -4.75 1.80
CA HIS A 166 -1.05 -3.91 0.75
C HIS A 166 -0.10 -2.81 0.30
N PRO A 167 0.45 -2.85 -0.94
CA PRO A 167 1.34 -1.82 -1.45
C PRO A 167 0.57 -0.72 -2.18
N PHE A 168 1.27 0.39 -2.43
CA PHE A 168 0.88 1.37 -3.45
C PHE A 168 1.69 1.20 -4.72
N ASN A 169 1.03 1.40 -5.87
CA ASN A 169 1.62 1.21 -7.19
C ASN A 169 2.44 2.45 -7.65
N PRO A 170 3.68 2.28 -8.13
CA PRO A 170 4.42 1.01 -8.22
C PRO A 170 5.14 0.66 -6.90
N PRO A 171 5.13 -0.63 -6.49
CA PRO A 171 5.72 -1.05 -5.21
C PRO A 171 7.21 -0.75 -5.04
N TYR A 172 7.98 -0.73 -6.12
CA TYR A 172 9.41 -0.41 -6.08
C TYR A 172 9.70 1.10 -5.88
N LEU A 173 8.71 1.96 -6.08
CA LEU A 173 8.85 3.42 -5.98
C LEU A 173 8.11 4.00 -4.77
N ILE A 174 6.83 3.64 -4.60
CA ILE A 174 6.03 4.16 -3.48
C ILE A 174 6.38 3.39 -2.21
N PRO A 175 6.87 4.09 -1.14
CA PRO A 175 7.40 3.40 0.03
C PRO A 175 6.33 2.77 0.94
N LEU A 176 5.07 3.20 0.86
CA LEU A 176 4.01 2.75 1.77
C LEU A 176 3.66 1.27 1.55
N VAL A 177 3.54 0.54 2.66
CA VAL A 177 2.85 -0.75 2.76
C VAL A 177 1.95 -0.74 3.99
N GLU A 178 0.69 -1.11 3.80
CA GLU A 178 -0.27 -1.31 4.89
C GLU A 178 -0.27 -2.79 5.27
N VAL A 179 0.00 -3.09 6.55
CA VAL A 179 0.03 -4.45 7.10
C VAL A 179 -1.17 -4.63 8.01
N ALA A 180 -1.97 -5.64 7.74
CA ALA A 180 -3.16 -5.93 8.53
C ALA A 180 -3.40 -7.45 8.63
N GLY A 181 -4.19 -7.85 9.62
CA GLY A 181 -4.62 -9.22 9.81
C GLY A 181 -6.05 -9.31 10.30
N ALA A 182 -6.65 -10.51 10.19
CA ALA A 182 -7.95 -10.82 10.78
C ALA A 182 -7.83 -11.24 12.26
N VAL A 183 -8.97 -11.52 12.89
CA VAL A 183 -9.06 -11.93 14.30
C VAL A 183 -8.18 -13.12 14.65
N HIS A 184 -7.96 -14.04 13.72
CA HIS A 184 -7.13 -15.24 13.93
C HIS A 184 -5.67 -15.06 13.50
N THR A 185 -5.30 -13.93 12.91
CA THR A 185 -3.92 -13.67 12.51
C THR A 185 -3.04 -13.48 13.73
N SER A 186 -1.90 -14.17 13.76
CA SER A 186 -0.92 -14.04 14.83
C SER A 186 -0.32 -12.62 14.84
N ARG A 187 -0.27 -12.04 16.03
CA ARG A 187 0.40 -10.74 16.22
C ARG A 187 1.88 -10.81 15.85
N GLU A 188 2.51 -11.96 16.14
CA GLU A 188 3.92 -12.21 15.81
C GLU A 188 4.14 -12.22 14.28
N ALA A 189 3.18 -12.72 13.50
CA ALA A 189 3.23 -12.68 12.03
C ALA A 189 3.17 -11.23 11.52
N LEU A 190 2.30 -10.39 12.09
CA LEU A 190 2.21 -8.97 11.75
C LEU A 190 3.52 -8.23 12.09
N ILE A 191 4.10 -8.48 13.26
CA ILE A 191 5.38 -7.88 13.69
C ILE A 191 6.52 -8.34 12.78
N ALA A 192 6.59 -9.61 12.42
CA ALA A 192 7.61 -10.15 11.53
C ALA A 192 7.51 -9.54 10.11
N ALA A 193 6.29 -9.41 9.59
CA ALA A 193 6.03 -8.75 8.30
C ALA A 193 6.41 -7.27 8.32
N GLU A 194 6.00 -6.53 9.37
CA GLU A 194 6.39 -5.13 9.55
C GLU A 194 7.91 -4.97 9.53
N ALA A 195 8.62 -5.77 10.35
CA ALA A 195 10.07 -5.73 10.41
C ALA A 195 10.72 -6.06 9.06
N PHE A 196 10.20 -7.05 8.33
CA PHE A 196 10.69 -7.41 7.00
C PHE A 196 10.49 -6.25 6.01
N TYR A 197 9.28 -5.70 5.89
CA TYR A 197 9.04 -4.59 4.96
C TYR A 197 9.89 -3.36 5.30
N GLN A 198 10.05 -3.05 6.59
CA GLN A 198 10.94 -1.96 7.02
C GLN A 198 12.40 -2.22 6.64
N SER A 199 12.89 -3.46 6.74
CA SER A 199 14.28 -3.80 6.39
C SER A 199 14.61 -3.60 4.91
N ILE A 200 13.59 -3.69 4.05
CA ILE A 200 13.72 -3.44 2.60
C ILE A 200 13.37 -2.00 2.21
N GLY A 201 13.23 -1.10 3.19
CA GLY A 201 13.02 0.33 2.98
C GLY A 201 11.57 0.74 2.79
N LYS A 202 10.60 -0.07 3.20
CA LYS A 202 9.19 0.34 3.22
C LYS A 202 8.85 1.11 4.48
N VAL A 203 7.93 2.05 4.33
CA VAL A 203 7.21 2.68 5.45
C VAL A 203 5.96 1.85 5.72
N VAL A 204 5.86 1.29 6.91
CA VAL A 204 4.76 0.38 7.25
C VAL A 204 3.74 1.07 8.14
N ILE A 205 2.48 0.98 7.76
CA ILE A 205 1.34 1.24 8.64
C ILE A 205 0.78 -0.12 9.06
N ARG A 206 1.02 -0.51 10.32
CA ARG A 206 0.43 -1.72 10.87
C ARG A 206 -0.92 -1.39 11.50
N MET A 207 -1.93 -2.17 11.14
CA MET A 207 -3.25 -2.16 11.74
C MET A 207 -3.47 -3.48 12.49
N ASP A 208 -3.86 -3.40 13.75
CA ASP A 208 -4.15 -4.61 14.55
C ASP A 208 -5.44 -5.29 14.07
N HIS A 209 -6.31 -4.55 13.39
CA HIS A 209 -7.52 -5.06 12.74
C HIS A 209 -7.62 -4.50 11.33
N GLU A 210 -8.01 -5.35 10.39
CA GLU A 210 -8.29 -4.89 9.02
C GLU A 210 -9.55 -4.03 8.99
N ILE A 211 -9.50 -3.01 8.13
CA ILE A 211 -10.66 -2.22 7.76
C ILE A 211 -10.85 -2.35 6.24
N PRO A 212 -12.09 -2.47 5.73
CA PRO A 212 -12.32 -2.56 4.29
C PRO A 212 -11.67 -1.38 3.56
N GLY A 213 -10.80 -1.68 2.58
CA GLY A 213 -10.10 -0.66 1.80
C GLY A 213 -8.89 0.00 2.46
N PHE A 214 -8.54 -0.37 3.69
CA PHE A 214 -7.38 0.16 4.44
C PHE A 214 -7.37 1.69 4.59
N ILE A 215 -6.40 2.28 5.28
CA ILE A 215 -6.39 3.71 5.62
C ILE A 215 -6.21 4.59 4.38
N ALA A 216 -5.21 4.29 3.56
CA ALA A 216 -4.84 5.19 2.48
C ALA A 216 -5.88 5.17 1.34
N ASN A 217 -6.51 4.02 1.05
CA ASN A 217 -7.62 3.97 0.09
C ASN A 217 -8.86 4.73 0.58
N HIS A 218 -9.13 4.75 1.89
CA HIS A 218 -10.20 5.59 2.45
C HIS A 218 -9.95 7.08 2.18
N LEU A 219 -8.71 7.53 2.42
CA LEU A 219 -8.34 8.94 2.18
C LEU A 219 -8.39 9.27 0.69
N GLN A 220 -7.88 8.38 -0.16
CA GLN A 220 -7.94 8.53 -1.61
C GLN A 220 -9.39 8.58 -2.11
N ALA A 221 -10.23 7.64 -1.71
CA ALA A 221 -11.64 7.59 -2.12
C ALA A 221 -12.42 8.84 -1.65
N ALA A 222 -12.12 9.37 -0.47
CA ALA A 222 -12.74 10.60 0.01
C ALA A 222 -12.37 11.80 -0.87
N LEU A 223 -11.09 11.93 -1.24
CA LEU A 223 -10.62 13.00 -2.11
C LEU A 223 -11.20 12.88 -3.53
N GLU A 224 -11.17 11.67 -4.09
CA GLU A 224 -11.70 11.41 -5.45
C GLU A 224 -13.21 11.65 -5.51
N ARG A 225 -13.96 11.24 -4.49
CA ARG A 225 -15.41 11.47 -4.42
C ARG A 225 -15.72 12.97 -4.43
N GLU A 226 -15.03 13.77 -3.62
CA GLU A 226 -15.24 15.21 -3.58
C GLU A 226 -14.85 15.87 -4.92
N ALA A 227 -13.74 15.46 -5.51
CA ALA A 227 -13.33 15.91 -6.84
C ALA A 227 -14.41 15.67 -7.90
N MET A 228 -15.01 14.46 -7.88
CA MET A 228 -16.10 14.11 -8.81
C MET A 228 -17.34 14.98 -8.61
N HIS A 229 -17.72 15.29 -7.35
CA HIS A 229 -18.85 16.20 -7.08
C HIS A 229 -18.60 17.62 -7.61
N LEU A 230 -17.43 18.18 -7.34
CA LEU A 230 -17.07 19.51 -7.81
C LEU A 230 -17.16 19.63 -9.34
N VAL A 231 -16.81 18.57 -10.07
CA VAL A 231 -16.95 18.54 -11.55
C VAL A 231 -18.42 18.35 -11.95
N ALA A 232 -19.15 17.42 -11.32
CA ALA A 232 -20.54 17.12 -11.65
C ALA A 232 -21.47 18.33 -11.43
N GLU A 233 -21.19 19.12 -10.40
CA GLU A 233 -21.94 20.34 -10.06
C GLU A 233 -21.49 21.58 -10.84
N GLY A 234 -20.45 21.44 -11.68
CA GLY A 234 -19.92 22.52 -12.51
C GLY A 234 -19.12 23.57 -11.73
N HIS A 235 -18.68 23.26 -10.53
CA HIS A 235 -17.88 24.16 -9.69
C HIS A 235 -16.42 24.20 -10.11
N ALA A 236 -15.88 23.11 -10.67
CA ALA A 236 -14.50 23.03 -11.12
C ALA A 236 -14.33 22.11 -12.34
N THR A 237 -13.28 22.34 -13.10
CA THR A 237 -12.81 21.41 -14.14
C THR A 237 -11.81 20.39 -13.54
N PRO A 238 -11.58 19.23 -14.18
CA PRO A 238 -10.54 18.30 -13.75
C PRO A 238 -9.16 18.96 -13.60
N GLN A 239 -8.80 19.87 -14.51
CA GLN A 239 -7.53 20.61 -14.44
C GLN A 239 -7.43 21.50 -13.19
N GLN A 240 -8.54 22.15 -12.78
CA GLN A 240 -8.57 22.96 -11.58
C GLN A 240 -8.47 22.11 -10.31
N ILE A 241 -9.10 20.94 -10.30
CA ILE A 241 -8.97 19.96 -9.20
C ILE A 241 -7.52 19.53 -9.04
N ASP A 242 -6.89 19.05 -10.13
CA ASP A 242 -5.49 18.61 -10.10
C ASP A 242 -4.55 19.75 -9.68
N ALA A 243 -4.76 20.96 -10.20
CA ALA A 243 -3.96 22.13 -9.80
C ALA A 243 -4.10 22.44 -8.29
N ALA A 244 -5.31 22.37 -7.74
CA ALA A 244 -5.55 22.61 -6.32
C ALA A 244 -4.82 21.58 -5.44
N VAL A 245 -4.85 20.29 -5.83
CA VAL A 245 -4.16 19.23 -5.10
C VAL A 245 -2.64 19.35 -5.25
N VAL A 246 -2.13 19.39 -6.48
CA VAL A 246 -0.69 19.34 -6.78
C VAL A 246 0.05 20.58 -6.25
N HIS A 247 -0.54 21.76 -6.36
CA HIS A 247 0.11 23.02 -6.00
C HIS A 247 -0.35 23.60 -4.65
N GLY A 248 -1.49 23.13 -4.11
CA GLY A 248 -2.06 23.61 -2.86
C GLY A 248 -1.84 22.67 -1.69
N LEU A 249 -2.26 21.42 -1.81
CA LEU A 249 -2.30 20.45 -0.72
C LEU A 249 -1.03 19.59 -0.65
N ALA A 250 -0.67 18.96 -1.77
CA ALA A 250 0.40 17.97 -1.86
C ALA A 250 1.78 18.48 -1.40
N PRO A 251 2.22 19.73 -1.68
CA PRO A 251 3.53 20.20 -1.22
C PRO A 251 3.71 20.16 0.28
N ARG A 252 2.64 20.43 1.05
CA ARG A 252 2.66 20.33 2.51
C ARG A 252 2.52 18.87 2.98
N TRP A 253 1.64 18.11 2.32
CA TRP A 253 1.37 16.73 2.69
C TRP A 253 2.52 15.79 2.36
N SER A 254 3.38 16.14 1.40
CA SER A 254 4.60 15.39 1.14
C SER A 254 5.66 15.54 2.23
N ALA A 255 5.61 16.63 3.00
CA ALA A 255 6.53 16.88 4.13
C ALA A 255 5.93 16.45 5.46
N ILE A 256 4.67 16.83 5.72
CA ILE A 256 3.93 16.52 6.94
C ILE A 256 2.48 16.20 6.58
N GLY A 257 1.92 15.14 7.14
CA GLY A 257 0.55 14.71 6.81
C GLY A 257 -0.53 15.73 7.21
N PRO A 258 -1.78 15.55 6.75
CA PRO A 258 -2.88 16.51 6.95
C PRO A 258 -3.16 16.82 8.43
N CYS A 259 -3.02 15.85 9.33
CA CYS A 259 -3.21 16.04 10.77
C CYS A 259 -2.17 17.03 11.34
N MET A 260 -0.89 16.86 10.97
CA MET A 260 0.18 17.75 11.41
C MET A 260 0.09 19.14 10.77
N VAL A 261 -0.31 19.22 9.49
CA VAL A 261 -0.59 20.53 8.86
C VAL A 261 -1.65 21.28 9.64
N ARG A 262 -2.73 20.62 10.06
CA ARG A 262 -3.81 21.21 10.86
C ARG A 262 -3.32 21.59 12.27
N HIS A 263 -2.57 20.70 12.92
CA HIS A 263 -1.99 20.94 14.24
C HIS A 263 -1.10 22.18 14.26
N MET A 264 -0.16 22.30 13.31
CA MET A 264 0.78 23.42 13.21
C MET A 264 0.12 24.73 12.77
N GLY A 265 -0.93 24.64 11.94
CA GLY A 265 -1.69 25.82 11.48
C GLY A 265 -2.67 26.36 12.52
N SER A 266 -2.84 25.68 13.64
CA SER A 266 -3.72 26.09 14.73
C SER A 266 -2.95 26.97 15.72
N SER A 267 -3.62 27.97 16.29
CA SER A 267 -3.05 28.80 17.36
C SER A 267 -2.84 27.98 18.66
N ALA A 268 -2.65 28.63 19.80
CA ALA A 268 -2.44 27.98 21.08
C ALA A 268 -3.41 26.81 21.31
N GLY A 269 -2.87 25.66 21.75
CA GLY A 269 -3.62 24.41 21.92
C GLY A 269 -3.52 23.42 20.74
N GLY A 270 -2.85 23.82 19.61
CA GLY A 270 -2.68 22.93 18.44
C GLY A 270 -4.03 22.42 17.89
N ILE A 271 -4.09 21.16 17.46
CA ILE A 271 -5.30 20.57 16.89
C ILE A 271 -6.46 20.49 17.93
N GLY A 272 -6.17 20.32 19.21
CA GLY A 272 -7.20 20.38 20.27
C GLY A 272 -7.87 21.75 20.32
N GLY A 273 -7.07 22.83 20.37
CA GLY A 273 -7.60 24.19 20.34
C GLY A 273 -8.30 24.55 19.03
N TYR A 274 -7.98 23.87 17.93
CA TYR A 274 -8.75 23.98 16.68
C TYR A 274 -10.17 23.42 16.86
N PHE A 275 -10.33 22.22 17.40
CA PHE A 275 -11.64 21.60 17.60
C PHE A 275 -12.50 22.35 18.63
N GLU A 276 -11.88 22.90 19.68
CA GLU A 276 -12.57 23.74 20.67
C GLU A 276 -13.12 25.05 20.07
N ARG A 277 -12.36 25.65 19.15
CA ARG A 277 -12.71 26.92 18.52
C ARG A 277 -13.70 26.78 17.37
N PHE A 278 -13.47 25.80 16.51
CA PHE A 278 -14.34 25.43 15.42
C PHE A 278 -15.23 24.30 15.91
N ASN A 279 -16.37 24.66 16.49
CA ASN A 279 -17.41 23.69 16.82
C ASN A 279 -17.83 22.98 15.52
N LEU A 280 -17.21 21.82 15.24
CA LEU A 280 -17.39 21.03 14.01
C LEU A 280 -18.87 20.67 13.73
N GLY A 281 -19.75 20.79 14.74
CA GLY A 281 -21.19 20.66 14.58
C GLY A 281 -21.85 21.84 13.85
N SER A 282 -21.17 22.99 13.71
CA SER A 282 -21.65 24.18 13.01
C SER A 282 -21.01 24.38 11.62
N GLU A 283 -19.87 23.77 11.34
CA GLU A 283 -19.37 23.69 9.97
C GLU A 283 -20.30 22.78 9.17
N ARG A 284 -21.01 23.35 8.22
CA ARG A 284 -21.66 22.57 7.17
C ARG A 284 -20.58 21.70 6.55
N SER A 285 -20.81 20.39 6.51
CA SER A 285 -19.89 19.48 5.82
C SER A 285 -19.64 20.03 4.42
N LEU A 286 -18.38 20.38 4.15
CA LEU A 286 -17.98 20.83 2.82
C LEU A 286 -17.85 19.66 1.86
N SER A 287 -17.99 18.42 2.35
CA SER A 287 -17.78 17.21 1.57
C SER A 287 -19.03 16.35 1.45
N HIS A 288 -19.14 15.65 0.35
CA HIS A 288 -20.24 14.75 0.04
C HIS A 288 -19.99 13.34 0.62
N HIS A 289 -21.05 12.63 0.99
CA HIS A 289 -20.93 11.28 1.57
C HIS A 289 -21.06 10.14 0.54
N THR A 290 -21.72 10.43 -0.58
CA THR A 290 -21.95 9.47 -1.68
C THR A 290 -21.35 10.00 -2.98
N PRO A 291 -20.92 9.15 -3.93
CA PRO A 291 -20.47 9.61 -5.24
C PRO A 291 -21.62 10.29 -6.00
N PRO A 292 -21.32 11.22 -6.95
CA PRO A 292 -22.32 11.80 -7.83
C PRO A 292 -22.88 10.75 -8.80
N GLU A 293 -24.01 11.04 -9.43
CA GLU A 293 -24.52 10.22 -10.53
C GLU A 293 -23.57 10.35 -11.75
N PHE A 294 -23.20 9.23 -12.35
CA PHE A 294 -22.31 9.20 -13.52
C PHE A 294 -23.12 9.41 -14.83
N THR A 295 -23.64 10.62 -14.99
CA THR A 295 -24.35 10.99 -16.20
C THR A 295 -23.43 11.04 -17.43
N PRO A 296 -23.97 10.95 -18.67
CA PRO A 296 -23.15 11.11 -19.89
C PRO A 296 -22.39 12.43 -19.92
N GLU A 297 -23.00 13.52 -19.44
CA GLU A 297 -22.39 14.85 -19.36
C GLU A 297 -21.22 14.87 -18.38
N PHE A 298 -21.38 14.24 -17.20
CA PHE A 298 -20.29 14.10 -16.22
C PHE A 298 -19.12 13.29 -16.80
N ILE A 299 -19.41 12.13 -17.40
CA ILE A 299 -18.38 11.26 -18.01
C ILE A 299 -17.63 12.01 -19.11
N LYS A 300 -18.36 12.80 -19.93
CA LYS A 300 -17.78 13.64 -20.98
C LYS A 300 -16.86 14.71 -20.39
N ALA A 301 -17.31 15.46 -19.39
CA ALA A 301 -16.52 16.51 -18.74
C ALA A 301 -15.22 15.97 -18.13
N MET A 302 -15.28 14.86 -17.41
CA MET A 302 -14.10 14.18 -16.84
C MET A 302 -13.13 13.74 -17.94
N SER A 303 -13.64 13.06 -18.97
CA SER A 303 -12.81 12.50 -20.05
C SER A 303 -12.13 13.59 -20.89
N GLU A 304 -12.84 14.68 -21.20
CA GLU A 304 -12.30 15.81 -21.97
C GLU A 304 -11.27 16.59 -21.14
N GLY A 305 -11.54 16.79 -19.85
CA GLY A 305 -10.60 17.42 -18.93
C GLY A 305 -9.28 16.65 -18.83
N CYS A 306 -9.34 15.34 -18.64
CA CYS A 306 -8.13 14.49 -18.60
C CYS A 306 -7.37 14.52 -19.93
N ARG A 307 -8.05 14.40 -21.08
CA ARG A 307 -7.40 14.49 -22.40
C ARG A 307 -6.71 15.83 -22.63
N THR A 308 -7.29 16.91 -22.14
CA THR A 308 -6.66 18.24 -22.21
C THR A 308 -5.35 18.27 -21.40
N MET A 309 -5.33 17.65 -20.22
CA MET A 309 -4.11 17.55 -19.40
C MET A 309 -3.04 16.62 -20.00
N GLU A 310 -3.43 15.58 -20.74
CA GLU A 310 -2.48 14.75 -21.49
C GLU A 310 -1.66 15.59 -22.49
N ALA A 311 -2.24 16.60 -23.08
CA ALA A 311 -1.58 17.51 -24.03
C ALA A 311 -0.83 16.76 -25.16
N GLY A 312 -1.44 15.69 -25.68
CA GLY A 312 -0.89 14.84 -26.73
C GLY A 312 0.23 13.88 -26.28
N ARG A 313 0.56 13.82 -24.98
CA ARG A 313 1.54 12.87 -24.44
C ARG A 313 0.89 11.50 -24.25
N ASP A 314 1.63 10.45 -24.56
CA ASP A 314 1.19 9.09 -24.29
C ASP A 314 1.32 8.70 -22.79
N LYS A 315 0.69 7.60 -22.43
CA LYS A 315 0.69 7.09 -21.04
C LYS A 315 2.09 6.78 -20.51
N ALA A 316 3.01 6.31 -21.36
CA ALA A 316 4.37 6.00 -20.95
C ALA A 316 5.14 7.27 -20.59
N THR A 317 5.03 8.33 -21.41
CA THR A 317 5.62 9.65 -21.15
C THR A 317 5.09 10.27 -19.87
N LEU A 318 3.78 10.18 -19.62
CA LEU A 318 3.15 10.71 -18.40
C LEU A 318 3.60 9.94 -17.17
N SER A 319 3.66 8.60 -17.25
CA SER A 319 4.17 7.76 -16.16
C SER A 319 5.61 8.07 -15.82
N ALA A 320 6.49 8.20 -16.82
CA ALA A 320 7.89 8.55 -16.61
C ALA A 320 8.07 9.94 -15.97
N ALA A 321 7.23 10.92 -16.34
CA ALA A 321 7.23 12.25 -15.73
C ALA A 321 6.80 12.20 -14.25
N ARG A 322 5.72 11.46 -13.95
CA ARG A 322 5.27 11.21 -12.57
C ARG A 322 6.38 10.57 -11.74
N ASP A 323 6.97 9.49 -12.22
CA ASP A 323 7.98 8.74 -11.47
C ASP A 323 9.22 9.61 -11.18
N ARG A 324 9.67 10.43 -12.14
CA ARG A 324 10.74 11.42 -11.88
C ARG A 324 10.37 12.37 -10.74
N ALA A 325 9.17 12.95 -10.75
CA ALA A 325 8.72 13.86 -9.70
C ALA A 325 8.63 13.18 -8.34
N VAL A 326 8.15 11.93 -8.29
CA VAL A 326 8.09 11.14 -7.05
C VAL A 326 9.50 10.85 -6.52
N ILE A 327 10.45 10.45 -7.38
CA ILE A 327 11.85 10.22 -6.99
C ILE A 327 12.45 11.48 -6.36
N GLU A 328 12.31 12.64 -7.00
CA GLU A 328 12.85 13.90 -6.45
C GLU A 328 12.19 14.26 -5.10
N THR A 329 10.89 14.02 -4.98
CA THR A 329 10.17 14.22 -3.71
C THR A 329 10.72 13.30 -2.61
N LEU A 330 10.94 12.02 -2.89
CA LEU A 330 11.49 11.06 -1.93
C LEU A 330 12.93 11.43 -1.53
N LEU A 331 13.76 11.85 -2.49
CA LEU A 331 15.11 12.33 -2.22
C LEU A 331 15.10 13.58 -1.34
N ALA A 332 14.21 14.55 -1.63
CA ALA A 332 14.06 15.75 -0.83
C ALA A 332 13.60 15.44 0.60
N GLN A 333 12.67 14.51 0.78
CA GLN A 333 12.22 14.05 2.10
C GLN A 333 13.36 13.43 2.92
N ARG A 334 14.22 12.64 2.29
CA ARG A 334 15.42 12.07 2.93
C ARG A 334 16.37 13.17 3.40
N HIS A 335 16.71 14.12 2.51
CA HIS A 335 17.61 15.23 2.85
C HIS A 335 17.06 16.12 3.96
N ALA A 336 15.75 16.32 4.02
CA ALA A 336 15.08 17.09 5.06
C ALA A 336 14.87 16.32 6.38
N GLY A 337 15.25 15.03 6.46
CA GLY A 337 15.03 14.19 7.64
C GLY A 337 13.54 13.89 7.92
N VAL A 338 12.68 14.07 6.94
CA VAL A 338 11.23 13.81 7.04
C VAL A 338 10.95 12.31 7.02
N SER A 339 11.71 11.56 6.25
CA SER A 339 11.63 10.09 6.23
C SER A 339 12.65 9.53 7.23
N ARG A 340 12.16 9.05 8.38
CA ARG A 340 13.00 8.44 9.42
C ARG A 340 13.43 7.00 9.10
N HIS A 341 12.90 6.41 8.04
CA HIS A 341 13.23 5.06 7.62
C HIS A 341 14.00 5.15 6.31
N GLY A 342 15.31 4.85 6.39
CA GLY A 342 16.19 4.85 5.23
C GLY A 342 15.69 3.88 4.17
N VAL A 343 15.48 4.36 2.97
CA VAL A 343 15.38 3.53 1.76
C VAL A 343 16.79 3.29 1.29
#